data_58e886bb1b8016f16b90a0088ad74e16
#
_entry.id   58e886bb1b8016f16b90a0088ad74e16
#
_cell.length_a   1.000
_cell.length_b   1.000
_cell.length_c   1.000
_cell.angle_alpha   90.00
_cell.angle_beta   90.00
_cell.angle_gamma   90.00
#
_symmetry.space_group_name_H-M   'P 1'
#
loop_
_entity.id
_entity.type
_entity.pdbx_description
1 polymer ?
#
loop_
_entity_poly.entity_id
_entity_poly.type
_entity_poly.pdbx_seq_one_letter_code
_entity_poly.pdbx_strand_id
1 'polypeptide(L)'
;VGDMTFNEFQEEAQKTAVYPQRNALEYLSNGIGGEVGELQGHIAKFYRADMGEFPRELVLKELGDIIWFVSELARLLGVSLGDVAIGNLQKLKSRQ
;
A
#
# COMPACT_ATOMS: atom_id res chain seq x y z
N VAL A 1 -15.25 -8.11 11.23
CA VAL A 1 -14.26 -7.04 11.23
C VAL A 1 -14.94 -5.70 11.40
N GLY A 2 -14.44 -4.89 12.28
CA GLY A 2 -14.94 -3.55 12.50
C GLY A 2 -14.07 -2.52 11.80
N ASP A 3 -14.32 -1.28 12.12
CA ASP A 3 -13.53 -0.19 11.61
C ASP A 3 -12.14 -0.20 12.25
N MET A 4 -11.16 0.23 11.48
CA MET A 4 -9.79 0.28 11.92
C MET A 4 -9.18 1.59 11.45
N THR A 5 -8.45 2.29 12.33
CA THR A 5 -7.74 3.49 11.94
C THR A 5 -6.45 3.12 11.19
N PHE A 6 -5.90 4.08 10.46
CA PHE A 6 -4.61 3.87 9.80
C PHE A 6 -3.51 3.53 10.81
N ASN A 7 -3.54 4.15 11.98
CA ASN A 7 -2.51 3.89 12.98
C ASN A 7 -2.67 2.51 13.61
N GLU A 8 -3.90 2.04 13.78
CA GLU A 8 -4.14 0.67 14.23
C GLU A 8 -3.63 -0.33 13.19
N PHE A 9 -3.87 -0.06 11.90
CA PHE A 9 -3.35 -0.91 10.84
C PHE A 9 -1.83 -0.95 10.89
N GLN A 10 -1.18 0.21 11.00
CA GLN A 10 0.28 0.28 11.06
C GLN A 10 0.84 -0.54 12.23
N GLU A 11 0.19 -0.46 13.37
CA GLU A 11 0.60 -1.20 14.56
C GLU A 11 0.51 -2.71 14.34
N GLU A 12 -0.58 -3.17 13.72
CA GLU A 12 -0.73 -4.59 13.45
C GLU A 12 0.17 -5.06 12.31
N ALA A 13 0.32 -4.24 11.27
CA ALA A 13 1.16 -4.58 10.12
C ALA A 13 2.61 -4.81 10.51
N GLN A 14 3.15 -4.01 11.42
CA GLN A 14 4.56 -4.17 11.81
C GLN A 14 4.84 -5.53 12.45
N LYS A 15 3.84 -6.14 13.07
CA LYS A 15 4.00 -7.46 13.69
C LYS A 15 4.24 -8.55 12.64
N THR A 16 3.89 -8.31 11.40
CA THR A 16 4.08 -9.26 10.31
C THR A 16 5.35 -8.99 9.51
N ALA A 17 6.11 -7.95 9.87
CA ALA A 17 7.28 -7.54 9.11
C ALA A 17 8.47 -8.48 9.39
N VAL A 18 9.02 -9.08 8.33
CA VAL A 18 10.13 -10.03 8.43
C VAL A 18 11.16 -9.79 7.32
N TYR A 19 11.58 -8.56 7.19
CA TYR A 19 12.59 -8.21 6.17
C TYR A 19 13.87 -7.71 6.84
N PRO A 20 15.02 -7.78 6.14
CA PRO A 20 16.29 -7.33 6.72
C PRO A 20 16.31 -5.84 7.01
N GLN A 21 16.71 -5.46 8.21
CA GLN A 21 16.83 -4.06 8.57
C GLN A 21 17.91 -3.33 7.79
N ARG A 22 18.95 -4.05 7.43
CA ARG A 22 20.12 -3.50 6.77
C ARG A 22 19.82 -2.76 5.47
N ASN A 23 18.87 -3.28 4.69
CA ASN A 23 18.47 -2.64 3.44
C ASN A 23 16.94 -2.49 3.37
N ALA A 24 16.36 -2.09 4.50
CA ALA A 24 14.91 -1.94 4.61
C ALA A 24 14.34 -0.92 3.63
N LEU A 25 15.01 0.23 3.48
CA LEU A 25 14.54 1.28 2.57
C LEU A 25 14.44 0.76 1.13
N GLU A 26 15.47 0.07 0.68
CA GLU A 26 15.50 -0.50 -0.66
C GLU A 26 14.41 -1.56 -0.83
N TYR A 27 14.30 -2.46 0.15
CA TYR A 27 13.27 -3.51 0.13
C TYR A 27 11.88 -2.91 0.05
N LEU A 28 11.58 -1.94 0.91
CA LEU A 28 10.24 -1.37 1.00
C LEU A 28 9.88 -0.54 -0.24
N SER A 29 10.82 0.24 -0.76
CA SER A 29 10.54 1.04 -1.95
C SER A 29 10.34 0.15 -3.18
N ASN A 30 11.16 -0.89 -3.32
CA ASN A 30 11.00 -1.85 -4.42
C ASN A 30 9.70 -2.64 -4.27
N GLY A 31 9.30 -2.94 -3.03
CA GLY A 31 8.04 -3.63 -2.76
C GLY A 31 6.84 -2.85 -3.23
N ILE A 32 6.82 -1.55 -2.96
CA ILE A 32 5.72 -0.69 -3.43
C ILE A 32 5.61 -0.76 -4.95
N GLY A 33 6.74 -0.59 -5.65
CA GLY A 33 6.76 -0.65 -7.11
C GLY A 33 6.30 -1.99 -7.63
N GLY A 34 6.76 -3.07 -7.00
CA GLY A 34 6.38 -4.44 -7.40
C GLY A 34 4.89 -4.69 -7.27
N GLU A 35 4.30 -4.28 -6.16
CA GLU A 35 2.85 -4.49 -5.93
C GLU A 35 2.01 -3.63 -6.87
N VAL A 36 2.43 -2.40 -7.15
CA VAL A 36 1.76 -1.55 -8.14
C VAL A 36 1.82 -2.22 -9.51
N GLY A 37 2.97 -2.80 -9.86
CA GLY A 37 3.12 -3.52 -11.13
C GLY A 37 2.18 -4.72 -11.23
N GLU A 38 2.02 -5.48 -10.16
CA GLU A 38 1.09 -6.62 -10.14
C GLU A 38 -0.36 -6.15 -10.30
N LEU A 39 -0.72 -5.06 -9.63
CA LEU A 39 -2.05 -4.45 -9.78
C LEU A 39 -2.31 -4.08 -11.23
N GLN A 40 -1.35 -3.38 -11.85
CA GLN A 40 -1.46 -2.99 -13.25
C GLN A 40 -1.57 -4.21 -14.16
N GLY A 41 -0.83 -5.27 -13.85
CA GLY A 41 -0.86 -6.52 -14.62
C GLY A 41 -2.23 -7.16 -14.62
N HIS A 42 -2.89 -7.22 -13.46
CA HIS A 42 -4.23 -7.78 -13.37
C HIS A 42 -5.23 -6.99 -14.20
N ILE A 43 -5.14 -5.67 -14.16
CA ILE A 43 -6.03 -4.80 -14.91
C ILE A 43 -5.76 -4.90 -16.42
N ALA A 44 -4.49 -4.96 -16.81
CA ALA A 44 -4.11 -5.12 -18.21
C ALA A 44 -4.64 -6.44 -18.78
N LYS A 45 -4.54 -7.51 -18.00
CA LYS A 45 -5.07 -8.82 -18.40
C LYS A 45 -6.58 -8.78 -18.62
N PHE A 46 -7.28 -8.07 -17.74
CA PHE A 46 -8.73 -7.90 -17.87
C PHE A 46 -9.08 -7.28 -19.24
N TYR A 47 -8.40 -6.21 -19.61
CA TYR A 47 -8.67 -5.55 -20.89
C TYR A 47 -8.28 -6.41 -22.08
N ARG A 48 -7.17 -7.15 -22.00
CA ARG A 48 -6.74 -8.04 -23.08
C ARG A 48 -7.66 -9.23 -23.28
N ALA A 49 -8.34 -9.66 -22.21
CA ALA A 49 -9.25 -10.80 -22.26
C ALA A 49 -10.67 -10.39 -22.65
N ASP A 50 -10.80 -9.31 -23.41
CA ASP A 50 -12.10 -8.82 -23.89
C ASP A 50 -13.03 -8.39 -22.75
N MET A 51 -12.44 -7.89 -21.69
CA MET A 51 -13.20 -7.41 -20.55
C MET A 51 -14.19 -8.44 -19.99
N GLY A 52 -13.72 -9.68 -19.84
CA GLY A 52 -14.51 -10.71 -19.20
C GLY A 52 -14.80 -10.32 -17.75
N GLU A 53 -14.70 -11.25 -16.84
CA GLU A 53 -14.93 -10.93 -15.43
C GLU A 53 -13.78 -10.11 -14.87
N PHE A 54 -14.11 -8.95 -14.26
CA PHE A 54 -13.09 -8.10 -13.63
C PHE A 54 -12.47 -8.85 -12.43
N PRO A 55 -11.12 -8.90 -12.33
CA PRO A 55 -10.46 -9.65 -11.27
C PRO A 55 -10.44 -8.88 -9.94
N ARG A 56 -11.62 -8.62 -9.41
CA ARG A 56 -11.82 -7.76 -8.25
C ARG A 56 -11.02 -8.21 -7.02
N GLU A 57 -11.05 -9.50 -6.71
CA GLU A 57 -10.37 -10.01 -5.52
C GLU A 57 -8.86 -9.90 -5.62
N LEU A 58 -8.31 -10.13 -6.81
CA LEU A 58 -6.88 -9.98 -7.04
C LEU A 58 -6.46 -8.51 -6.90
N VAL A 59 -7.27 -7.59 -7.43
CA VAL A 59 -6.99 -6.15 -7.33
C VAL A 59 -7.04 -5.71 -5.86
N LEU A 60 -8.05 -6.14 -5.12
CA LEU A 60 -8.16 -5.80 -3.70
C LEU A 60 -6.98 -6.33 -2.89
N LYS A 61 -6.53 -7.54 -3.21
CA LYS A 61 -5.35 -8.11 -2.56
C LYS A 61 -4.12 -7.24 -2.79
N GLU A 62 -3.90 -6.79 -4.02
CA GLU A 62 -2.74 -5.94 -4.31
C GLU A 62 -2.85 -4.58 -3.63
N LEU A 63 -4.05 -4.02 -3.54
CA LEU A 63 -4.23 -2.78 -2.79
C LEU A 63 -3.84 -2.95 -1.32
N GLY A 64 -4.18 -4.09 -0.74
CA GLY A 64 -3.77 -4.40 0.63
C GLY A 64 -2.26 -4.50 0.77
N ASP A 65 -1.61 -5.17 -0.19
CA ASP A 65 -0.16 -5.30 -0.17
C ASP A 65 0.53 -3.93 -0.34
N ILE A 66 -0.04 -3.07 -1.18
CA ILE A 66 0.50 -1.71 -1.37
C ILE A 66 0.43 -0.94 -0.05
N ILE A 67 -0.72 -0.96 0.63
CA ILE A 67 -0.85 -0.20 1.87
C ILE A 67 0.06 -0.76 2.97
N TRP A 68 0.31 -2.07 2.96
CA TRP A 68 1.26 -2.67 3.89
C TRP A 68 2.67 -2.09 3.70
N PHE A 69 3.14 -2.04 2.46
CA PHE A 69 4.47 -1.48 2.17
C PHE A 69 4.54 0.01 2.49
N VAL A 70 3.48 0.76 2.18
CA VAL A 70 3.41 2.19 2.52
C VAL A 70 3.49 2.38 4.03
N SER A 71 2.76 1.56 4.77
CA SER A 71 2.75 1.60 6.24
C SER A 71 4.15 1.35 6.81
N GLU A 72 4.83 0.32 6.30
CA GLU A 72 6.16 -0.02 6.78
C GLU A 72 7.20 1.03 6.39
N LEU A 73 7.08 1.62 5.21
CA LEU A 73 8.00 2.70 4.82
C LEU A 73 7.78 3.94 5.69
N ALA A 74 6.54 4.28 6.01
CA ALA A 74 6.25 5.38 6.92
C ALA A 74 6.88 5.11 8.29
N ARG A 75 6.73 3.88 8.81
CA ARG A 75 7.33 3.49 10.08
C ARG A 75 8.85 3.62 10.05
N LEU A 76 9.48 3.19 8.97
CA LEU A 76 10.93 3.32 8.81
C LEU A 76 11.37 4.78 8.87
N LEU A 77 10.57 5.68 8.32
CA LEU A 77 10.86 7.12 8.32
C LEU A 77 10.42 7.79 9.62
N GLY A 78 9.89 7.05 10.57
CA GLY A 78 9.53 7.57 11.89
C GLY A 78 8.23 8.33 11.94
N VAL A 79 7.29 8.08 11.01
CA VAL A 79 6.01 8.78 10.99
C VAL A 79 4.85 7.77 11.02
N SER A 80 3.71 8.23 11.52
CA SER A 80 2.51 7.40 11.52
C SER A 80 1.85 7.40 10.15
N LEU A 81 1.18 6.31 9.84
CA LEU A 81 0.42 6.22 8.60
C LEU A 81 -0.69 7.27 8.57
N GLY A 82 -1.29 7.55 9.73
CA GLY A 82 -2.29 8.61 9.84
C GLY A 82 -1.72 9.97 9.44
N ASP A 83 -0.50 10.27 9.84
CA ASP A 83 0.14 11.54 9.49
C ASP A 83 0.40 11.64 7.98
N VAL A 84 0.76 10.53 7.33
CA VAL A 84 0.91 10.51 5.88
C VAL A 84 -0.41 10.87 5.21
N ALA A 85 -1.51 10.27 5.68
CA ALA A 85 -2.83 10.55 5.13
C ALA A 85 -3.25 11.98 5.36
N ILE A 86 -3.02 12.51 6.57
CA ILE A 86 -3.35 13.89 6.92
C ILE A 86 -2.56 14.86 6.03
N GLY A 87 -1.27 14.62 5.85
CA GLY A 87 -0.43 15.46 5.00
C GLY A 87 -0.93 15.52 3.57
N ASN A 88 -1.40 14.38 3.07
CA ASN A 88 -1.97 14.32 1.72
C ASN A 88 -3.23 15.19 1.61
N LEU A 89 -4.14 15.07 2.58
CA LEU A 89 -5.38 15.86 2.57
C LEU A 89 -5.10 17.35 2.68
N GLN A 90 -4.15 17.73 3.53
CA GLN A 90 -3.77 19.14 3.69
C GLN A 90 -3.23 19.71 2.38
N LYS A 91 -2.37 18.96 1.70
CA LYS A 91 -1.82 19.35 0.41
C LYS A 91 -2.94 19.54 -0.62
N LEU A 92 -3.87 18.60 -0.68
CA LEU A 92 -4.98 18.68 -1.64
C LEU A 92 -5.88 19.88 -1.36
N LYS A 93 -6.17 20.15 -0.09
CA LYS A 93 -7.00 21.30 0.30
C LYS A 93 -6.33 22.63 -0.05
N SER A 94 -5.02 22.70 0.08
CA SER A 94 -4.29 23.95 -0.20
C SER A 94 -4.28 24.29 -1.69
N ARG A 95 -4.63 23.35 -2.55
CA ARG A 95 -4.67 23.54 -4.00
C ARG A 95 -6.04 23.93 -4.53
N GLN A 96 -7.02 24.03 -3.65
CA GLN A 96 -8.36 24.49 -4.02
C GLN A 96 -8.48 26.02 -3.90
#